data_e981e7412fac111d1ad849bbc08d0c4d
#
_entry.id   e981e7412fac111d1ad849bbc08d0c4d
#
_cell.length_a   1.000
_cell.length_b   1.000
_cell.length_c   1.000
_cell.angle_alpha   90.00
_cell.angle_beta   90.00
_cell.angle_gamma   90.00
#
_symmetry.space_group_name_H-M   'P 1'
#
loop_
_entity.id
_entity.type
_entity.pdbx_description
1 polymer ?
#
loop_
_entity_poly.entity_id
_entity_poly.type
_entity_poly.pdbx_seq_one_letter_code
_entity_poly.pdbx_strand_id
1 'polypeptide(L)'
;FFYLARICNHCSYPACLAACPRNAIYKRPEDGIVLIDQERCRGYRKCMEACPYKKTYYRGTTRTSEKCIACYPRIEGKDQAGGGLPMQTRCMSSCIGHIRLQGLIELNKDGTWKEARNNPLYYLIHIARVALPLYPQFGTEPNGYYIPPRWVSRPYLEQMFGPGVDAAIEKYSAPDRELLAVLQLFGKDQRICHRYEIKEAPKVFETEVRGKKFVMHNDTIIGYAKDGTKII
;
A
#
# COMPACT_ATOMS: atom_id res chain seq x y z
N PHE A 1 -4.38 -22.53 3.76
CA PHE A 1 -4.01 -21.36 4.58
C PHE A 1 -3.24 -20.33 3.72
N PHE A 2 -3.12 -19.11 4.21
CA PHE A 2 -2.35 -18.05 3.56
C PHE A 2 -1.71 -17.14 4.62
N TYR A 3 -0.67 -16.43 4.23
CA TYR A 3 0.00 -15.48 5.09
C TYR A 3 -0.41 -14.05 4.74
N LEU A 4 -0.87 -13.30 5.73
CA LEU A 4 -1.20 -11.89 5.57
C LEU A 4 -0.18 -11.04 6.33
N ALA A 5 0.63 -10.29 5.59
CA ALA A 5 1.58 -9.36 6.19
C ALA A 5 0.85 -8.13 6.73
N ARG A 6 0.61 -8.10 8.03
CA ARG A 6 -0.13 -7.01 8.71
C ARG A 6 0.83 -6.02 9.35
N ILE A 7 1.02 -4.88 8.70
CA ILE A 7 1.78 -3.74 9.22
C ILE A 7 0.83 -2.64 9.74
N CYS A 8 1.37 -1.53 10.29
CA CYS A 8 0.56 -0.35 10.55
C CYS A 8 0.06 0.23 9.22
N ASN A 9 -1.23 0.50 9.15
CA ASN A 9 -1.87 0.99 7.93
C ASN A 9 -1.80 2.52 7.76
N HIS A 10 -1.25 3.27 8.71
CA HIS A 10 -1.20 4.74 8.67
C HIS A 10 -2.52 5.37 8.23
N CYS A 11 -3.62 4.94 8.83
CA CYS A 11 -5.00 5.23 8.46
C CYS A 11 -5.27 6.70 8.15
N SER A 12 -6.26 6.98 7.29
CA SER A 12 -6.73 8.35 7.03
C SER A 12 -7.40 8.94 8.27
N TYR A 13 -8.19 8.13 8.97
CA TYR A 13 -8.81 8.46 10.27
C TYR A 13 -8.25 7.56 11.38
N PRO A 14 -7.07 7.88 11.93
CA PRO A 14 -6.39 6.98 12.87
C PRO A 14 -7.07 6.97 14.23
N ALA A 15 -7.74 5.89 14.60
CA ALA A 15 -8.34 5.73 15.94
C ALA A 15 -7.32 5.86 17.08
N CYS A 16 -6.07 5.47 16.84
CA CYS A 16 -4.98 5.64 17.81
C CYS A 16 -4.64 7.11 18.08
N LEU A 17 -4.80 7.99 17.08
CA LEU A 17 -4.63 9.44 17.22
C LEU A 17 -5.76 10.01 18.06
N ALA A 18 -7.01 9.70 17.70
CA ALA A 18 -8.19 10.19 18.41
C ALA A 18 -8.22 9.77 19.88
N ALA A 19 -7.71 8.59 20.20
CA ALA A 19 -7.67 8.06 21.57
C ALA A 19 -6.51 8.58 22.42
N CYS A 20 -5.60 9.38 21.89
CA CYS A 20 -4.42 9.81 22.65
C CYS A 20 -4.73 11.01 23.55
N PRO A 21 -4.75 10.86 24.90
CA PRO A 21 -5.11 11.97 25.81
C PRO A 21 -4.03 13.08 25.87
N ARG A 22 -2.85 12.81 25.32
CA ARG A 22 -1.72 13.75 25.29
C ARG A 22 -1.52 14.41 23.94
N ASN A 23 -2.36 14.09 22.93
CA ASN A 23 -2.15 14.51 21.53
C ASN A 23 -0.72 14.25 21.05
N ALA A 24 -0.13 13.12 21.51
CA ALA A 24 1.21 12.71 21.16
C ALA A 24 1.26 12.00 19.80
N ILE A 25 0.11 11.62 19.25
CA ILE A 25 0.02 10.98 17.94
C ILE A 25 -0.44 12.02 16.93
N TYR A 26 0.24 12.10 15.80
CA TYR A 26 -0.06 13.04 14.74
C TYR A 26 0.09 12.41 13.36
N LYS A 27 -0.57 12.98 12.37
CA LYS A 27 -0.48 12.59 10.98
C LYS A 27 0.31 13.67 10.24
N ARG A 28 1.31 13.24 9.50
CA ARG A 28 2.13 14.14 8.68
C ARG A 28 1.33 14.60 7.46
N PRO A 29 1.30 15.89 7.15
CA PRO A 29 0.59 16.41 5.97
C PRO A 29 1.29 16.04 4.65
N GLU A 30 2.61 15.81 4.66
CA GLU A 30 3.43 15.61 3.47
C GLU A 30 3.18 14.24 2.80
N ASP A 31 2.89 13.22 3.61
CA ASP A 31 2.82 11.83 3.16
C ASP A 31 1.73 11.01 3.87
N GLY A 32 0.99 11.62 4.78
CA GLY A 32 -0.06 10.96 5.55
C GLY A 32 0.46 9.92 6.57
N ILE A 33 1.74 9.85 6.83
CA ILE A 33 2.31 8.92 7.81
C ILE A 33 1.91 9.35 9.21
N VAL A 34 1.38 8.40 10.00
CA VAL A 34 1.00 8.62 11.39
C VAL A 34 2.19 8.29 12.29
N LEU A 35 2.61 9.24 13.13
CA LEU A 35 3.76 9.12 14.04
C LEU A 35 3.35 9.33 15.48
N ILE A 36 4.23 8.94 16.42
CA ILE A 36 4.12 9.20 17.84
C ILE A 36 5.29 10.09 18.27
N ASP A 37 4.97 11.27 18.77
CA ASP A 37 5.94 12.15 19.43
C ASP A 37 6.36 11.51 20.75
N GLN A 38 7.62 11.12 20.84
CA GLN A 38 8.16 10.39 21.99
C GLN A 38 8.31 11.28 23.22
N GLU A 39 8.48 12.59 23.03
CA GLU A 39 8.59 13.56 24.13
C GLU A 39 7.23 13.84 24.78
N ARG A 40 6.16 13.92 23.97
CA ARG A 40 4.78 14.09 24.45
C ARG A 40 4.16 12.82 24.99
N CYS A 41 4.59 11.67 24.53
CA CYS A 41 4.05 10.39 24.96
C CYS A 41 4.34 10.13 26.44
N ARG A 42 3.31 9.73 27.20
CA ARG A 42 3.42 9.37 28.63
C ARG A 42 2.95 7.93 28.91
N GLY A 43 2.87 7.10 27.86
CA GLY A 43 2.59 5.67 27.98
C GLY A 43 1.20 5.31 28.49
N TYR A 44 0.18 6.11 28.28
CA TYR A 44 -1.22 5.82 28.67
C TYR A 44 -1.81 4.60 27.96
N ARG A 45 -1.20 4.09 26.91
CA ARG A 45 -1.56 2.88 26.14
C ARG A 45 -2.93 2.91 25.45
N LYS A 46 -3.71 4.00 25.55
CA LYS A 46 -5.02 4.12 24.91
C LYS A 46 -4.98 3.91 23.38
N CYS A 47 -3.87 4.26 22.74
CA CYS A 47 -3.62 3.99 21.34
C CYS A 47 -3.57 2.48 21.01
N MET A 48 -3.13 1.64 21.94
CA MET A 48 -3.09 0.18 21.77
C MET A 48 -4.50 -0.41 21.85
N GLU A 49 -5.31 0.10 22.77
CA GLU A 49 -6.71 -0.33 22.95
C GLU A 49 -7.54 0.08 21.71
N ALA A 50 -7.40 1.33 21.26
CA ALA A 50 -8.19 1.90 20.18
C ALA A 50 -7.80 1.39 18.78
N CYS A 51 -6.56 0.94 18.57
CA CYS A 51 -6.14 0.46 17.25
C CYS A 51 -6.83 -0.87 16.90
N PRO A 52 -7.73 -0.91 15.89
CA PRO A 52 -8.42 -2.15 15.55
C PRO A 52 -7.46 -3.19 14.94
N TYR A 53 -6.37 -2.74 14.36
CA TYR A 53 -5.33 -3.59 13.78
C TYR A 53 -4.27 -4.04 14.78
N LYS A 54 -4.27 -3.51 16.02
CA LYS A 54 -3.29 -3.80 17.09
C LYS A 54 -1.84 -3.60 16.62
N LYS A 55 -1.54 -2.41 16.07
CA LYS A 55 -0.24 -2.07 15.50
C LYS A 55 0.50 -0.94 16.26
N THR A 56 0.10 -0.65 17.47
CA THR A 56 0.83 0.16 18.44
C THR A 56 1.30 -0.72 19.59
N TYR A 57 2.48 -0.47 20.07
CA TYR A 57 3.16 -1.28 21.10
C TYR A 57 3.62 -0.37 22.23
N TYR A 58 3.73 -0.90 23.43
CA TYR A 58 4.31 -0.20 24.57
C TYR A 58 5.72 -0.71 24.83
N ARG A 59 6.66 0.21 24.96
CA ARG A 59 8.03 -0.09 25.30
C ARG A 59 8.27 0.25 26.77
N GLY A 60 8.50 -0.76 27.60
CA GLY A 60 8.66 -0.62 29.05
C GLY A 60 9.92 0.16 29.44
N THR A 61 11.00 0.06 28.66
CA THR A 61 12.27 0.74 28.93
C THR A 61 12.17 2.27 28.79
N THR A 62 11.47 2.74 27.78
CA THR A 62 11.25 4.19 27.54
C THR A 62 9.95 4.70 28.15
N ARG A 63 9.07 3.79 28.57
CA ARG A 63 7.71 4.08 29.07
C ARG A 63 6.85 4.84 28.07
N THR A 64 7.10 4.66 26.79
CA THR A 64 6.38 5.29 25.68
C THR A 64 5.74 4.24 24.77
N SER A 65 4.78 4.65 23.96
CA SER A 65 4.23 3.79 22.90
C SER A 65 5.02 3.98 21.62
N GLU A 66 5.17 2.89 20.88
CA GLU A 66 5.85 2.85 19.57
C GLU A 66 4.96 2.20 18.53
N LYS A 67 5.23 2.46 17.24
CA LYS A 67 4.60 1.82 16.10
C LYS A 67 5.48 1.96 14.86
N CYS A 68 5.10 1.29 13.79
CA CYS A 68 5.73 1.48 12.48
C CYS A 68 5.78 2.98 12.11
N ILE A 69 6.93 3.45 11.69
CA ILE A 69 7.17 4.83 11.23
C ILE A 69 7.15 4.96 9.69
N ALA A 70 6.75 3.90 8.98
CA ALA A 70 6.81 3.78 7.52
C ALA A 70 8.18 4.13 6.93
N CYS A 71 9.26 3.98 7.70
CA CYS A 71 10.63 4.36 7.30
C CYS A 71 10.69 5.78 6.70
N TYR A 72 9.96 6.76 7.27
CA TYR A 72 9.84 8.11 6.67
C TYR A 72 11.20 8.78 6.35
N PRO A 73 12.29 8.62 7.13
CA PRO A 73 13.58 9.18 6.74
C PRO A 73 14.09 8.62 5.41
N ARG A 74 13.77 7.35 5.11
CA ARG A 74 14.12 6.71 3.85
C ARG A 74 13.28 7.24 2.70
N ILE A 75 11.98 7.46 2.93
CA ILE A 75 11.08 8.06 1.93
C ILE A 75 11.51 9.50 1.59
N GLU A 76 12.05 10.23 2.56
CA GLU A 76 12.56 11.61 2.38
C GLU A 76 13.98 11.66 1.76
N GLY A 77 14.62 10.50 1.51
CA GLY A 77 16.00 10.49 1.04
C GLY A 77 17.04 10.82 2.12
N LYS A 78 16.67 10.77 3.40
CA LYS A 78 17.57 11.04 4.54
C LYS A 78 18.25 9.78 5.08
N ASP A 79 17.97 8.60 4.52
CA ASP A 79 18.66 7.35 4.87
C ASP A 79 20.00 7.27 4.14
N GLN A 80 21.10 7.26 4.89
CA GLN A 80 22.45 7.15 4.32
C GLN A 80 22.64 5.91 3.43
N ALA A 81 22.00 4.80 3.78
CA ALA A 81 22.04 3.58 2.97
C ALA A 81 21.29 3.71 1.62
N GLY A 82 20.50 4.75 1.44
CA GLY A 82 19.81 5.08 0.19
C GLY A 82 20.57 6.07 -0.71
N GLY A 83 21.78 6.47 -0.32
CA GLY A 83 22.57 7.44 -1.09
C GLY A 83 21.92 8.82 -1.24
N GLY A 84 21.06 9.22 -0.29
CA GLY A 84 20.35 10.50 -0.33
C GLY A 84 19.12 10.53 -1.24
N LEU A 85 18.72 9.41 -1.82
CA LEU A 85 17.55 9.31 -2.70
C LEU A 85 16.30 8.80 -1.95
N PRO A 86 15.10 9.31 -2.30
CA PRO A 86 13.85 8.75 -1.82
C PRO A 86 13.70 7.28 -2.22
N MET A 87 13.52 6.42 -1.23
CA MET A 87 13.46 4.97 -1.39
C MET A 87 12.18 4.41 -0.76
N GLN A 88 11.78 3.23 -1.19
CA GLN A 88 10.70 2.46 -0.54
C GLN A 88 11.08 2.08 0.90
N THR A 89 10.07 1.74 1.71
CA THR A 89 10.29 1.23 3.07
C THR A 89 11.10 -0.06 3.07
N ARG A 90 11.82 -0.33 4.16
CA ARG A 90 12.65 -1.55 4.31
C ARG A 90 11.86 -2.84 4.11
N CYS A 91 10.63 -2.90 4.62
CA CYS A 91 9.79 -4.10 4.47
C CYS A 91 9.33 -4.35 3.02
N MET A 92 9.35 -3.32 2.15
CA MET A 92 9.13 -3.47 0.71
C MET A 92 10.39 -3.99 0.03
N SER A 93 11.52 -3.30 0.23
CA SER A 93 12.78 -3.65 -0.42
C SER A 93 13.37 -4.99 0.02
N SER A 94 13.04 -5.47 1.23
CA SER A 94 13.49 -6.77 1.75
C SER A 94 12.52 -7.92 1.47
N CYS A 95 11.45 -7.69 0.70
CA CYS A 95 10.47 -8.73 0.42
C CYS A 95 10.98 -9.69 -0.65
N ILE A 96 11.39 -10.90 -0.26
CA ILE A 96 11.92 -11.94 -1.16
C ILE A 96 10.88 -12.33 -2.23
N GLY A 97 9.60 -12.36 -1.88
CA GLY A 97 8.52 -12.71 -2.81
C GLY A 97 8.15 -11.60 -3.79
N HIS A 98 8.74 -10.40 -3.68
CA HIS A 98 8.43 -9.24 -4.53
C HIS A 98 6.92 -8.96 -4.65
N ILE A 99 6.16 -9.22 -3.58
CA ILE A 99 4.69 -9.15 -3.56
C ILE A 99 4.15 -7.82 -3.03
N ARG A 100 4.99 -6.80 -2.92
CA ARG A 100 4.62 -5.51 -2.33
C ARG A 100 4.96 -4.38 -3.28
N LEU A 101 4.07 -3.39 -3.29
CA LEU A 101 4.25 -2.14 -3.99
C LEU A 101 3.99 -0.99 -3.02
N GLN A 102 4.80 0.03 -3.04
CA GLN A 102 4.60 1.27 -2.31
C GLN A 102 4.53 2.44 -3.28
N GLY A 103 3.61 3.35 -3.02
CA GLY A 103 3.48 4.59 -3.76
C GLY A 103 2.86 5.68 -2.89
N LEU A 104 2.67 6.84 -3.47
CA LEU A 104 1.98 7.98 -2.87
C LEU A 104 0.90 8.42 -3.85
N ILE A 105 -0.30 8.67 -3.33
CA ILE A 105 -1.41 9.26 -4.05
C ILE A 105 -1.65 10.64 -3.43
N GLU A 106 -1.72 11.67 -4.26
CA GLU A 106 -2.01 13.02 -3.80
C GLU A 106 -3.49 13.18 -3.43
N LEU A 107 -3.78 14.05 -2.47
CA LEU A 107 -5.12 14.45 -2.10
C LEU A 107 -5.44 15.83 -2.66
N ASN A 108 -6.70 16.05 -2.97
CA ASN A 108 -7.25 17.37 -3.23
C ASN A 108 -7.35 18.18 -1.93
N LYS A 109 -7.62 19.48 -2.04
CA LYS A 109 -7.79 20.36 -0.86
C LYS A 109 -8.96 19.97 0.04
N ASP A 110 -9.96 19.30 -0.51
CA ASP A 110 -11.14 18.77 0.19
C ASP A 110 -10.89 17.40 0.87
N GLY A 111 -9.68 16.84 0.73
CA GLY A 111 -9.29 15.56 1.30
C GLY A 111 -9.67 14.34 0.42
N THR A 112 -10.27 14.55 -0.73
CA THR A 112 -10.56 13.49 -1.69
C THR A 112 -9.29 13.07 -2.45
N TRP A 113 -9.27 11.86 -3.00
CA TRP A 113 -8.16 11.37 -3.82
C TRP A 113 -8.05 12.17 -5.12
N LYS A 114 -6.88 12.73 -5.39
CA LYS A 114 -6.61 13.36 -6.68
C LYS A 114 -6.51 12.29 -7.76
N GLU A 115 -7.30 12.44 -8.80
CA GLU A 115 -7.28 11.51 -9.92
C GLU A 115 -5.91 11.52 -10.60
N ALA A 116 -5.31 10.32 -10.68
CA ALA A 116 -3.99 10.12 -11.29
C ALA A 116 -3.95 8.74 -11.95
N ARG A 117 -4.56 8.61 -13.11
CA ARG A 117 -4.73 7.32 -13.81
C ARG A 117 -3.42 6.56 -14.04
N ASN A 118 -2.34 7.27 -14.29
CA ASN A 118 -0.99 6.73 -14.50
C ASN A 118 -0.17 6.57 -13.21
N ASN A 119 -0.79 6.77 -12.04
CA ASN A 119 -0.19 6.37 -10.77
C ASN A 119 -0.55 4.89 -10.49
N PRO A 120 0.44 4.02 -10.22
CA PRO A 120 0.18 2.57 -10.10
C PRO A 120 -0.73 2.21 -8.92
N LEU A 121 -0.63 2.92 -7.80
CA LEU A 121 -1.54 2.68 -6.66
C LEU A 121 -2.94 3.16 -6.95
N TYR A 122 -3.10 4.35 -7.54
CA TYR A 122 -4.40 4.86 -7.92
C TYR A 122 -5.11 3.91 -8.90
N TYR A 123 -4.37 3.40 -9.87
CA TYR A 123 -4.88 2.42 -10.82
C TYR A 123 -5.38 1.15 -10.11
N LEU A 124 -4.55 0.54 -9.26
CA LEU A 124 -4.90 -0.72 -8.58
C LEU A 124 -6.08 -0.58 -7.61
N ILE A 125 -6.20 0.57 -6.93
CA ILE A 125 -7.21 0.81 -5.89
C ILE A 125 -8.51 1.33 -6.49
N HIS A 126 -8.44 2.35 -7.36
CA HIS A 126 -9.63 3.10 -7.80
C HIS A 126 -10.13 2.71 -9.19
N ILE A 127 -9.23 2.32 -10.11
CA ILE A 127 -9.60 1.97 -11.49
C ILE A 127 -9.81 0.46 -11.62
N ALA A 128 -8.76 -0.33 -11.42
CA ALA A 128 -8.86 -1.78 -11.51
C ALA A 128 -9.61 -2.41 -10.33
N ARG A 129 -9.59 -1.75 -9.16
CA ARG A 129 -10.26 -2.18 -7.92
C ARG A 129 -9.89 -3.60 -7.49
N VAL A 130 -8.65 -4.00 -7.74
CA VAL A 130 -8.11 -5.31 -7.35
C VAL A 130 -7.44 -5.28 -5.98
N ALA A 131 -7.05 -4.10 -5.50
CA ALA A 131 -6.44 -3.89 -4.20
C ALA A 131 -7.48 -3.33 -3.22
N LEU A 132 -7.80 -4.08 -2.17
CA LEU A 132 -8.87 -3.80 -1.21
C LEU A 132 -8.30 -3.43 0.17
N PRO A 133 -8.98 -2.55 0.93
CA PRO A 133 -8.57 -2.19 2.28
C PRO A 133 -8.83 -3.33 3.26
N LEU A 134 -8.04 -3.40 4.34
CA LEU A 134 -8.24 -4.38 5.40
C LEU A 134 -9.28 -3.90 6.41
N TYR A 135 -10.34 -4.69 6.64
CA TYR A 135 -11.42 -4.41 7.58
C TYR A 135 -12.05 -3.01 7.41
N PRO A 136 -12.61 -2.70 6.23
CA PRO A 136 -13.20 -1.39 5.94
C PRO A 136 -14.31 -1.00 6.92
N GLN A 137 -14.99 -1.97 7.53
CA GLN A 137 -16.06 -1.76 8.52
C GLN A 137 -15.61 -1.02 9.79
N PHE A 138 -14.30 -0.92 10.04
CA PHE A 138 -13.81 -0.15 11.19
C PHE A 138 -13.80 1.37 10.97
N GLY A 139 -14.07 1.85 9.75
CA GLY A 139 -14.18 3.27 9.43
C GLY A 139 -12.88 4.08 9.57
N THR A 140 -11.74 3.44 9.72
CA THR A 140 -10.45 4.12 9.90
C THR A 140 -9.75 4.46 8.58
N GLU A 141 -10.29 4.03 7.45
CA GLU A 141 -9.70 4.15 6.12
C GLU A 141 -8.22 3.80 6.10
N PRO A 142 -7.89 2.50 6.15
CA PRO A 142 -6.51 2.04 6.17
C PRO A 142 -5.82 2.30 4.83
N ASN A 143 -4.58 2.80 4.86
CA ASN A 143 -3.75 3.00 3.66
C ASN A 143 -2.89 1.77 3.31
N GLY A 144 -3.21 0.61 3.87
CA GLY A 144 -2.69 -0.68 3.47
C GLY A 144 -3.74 -1.47 2.71
N TYR A 145 -3.45 -1.78 1.44
CA TYR A 145 -4.36 -2.48 0.54
C TYR A 145 -3.82 -3.86 0.19
N TYR A 146 -4.70 -4.78 -0.13
CA TYR A 146 -4.35 -6.18 -0.40
C TYR A 146 -5.10 -6.69 -1.62
N ILE A 147 -4.41 -7.44 -2.46
CA ILE A 147 -5.05 -8.25 -3.50
C ILE A 147 -5.47 -9.57 -2.84
N PRO A 148 -6.77 -9.88 -2.73
CA PRO A 148 -7.23 -11.03 -1.98
C PRO A 148 -6.85 -12.36 -2.65
N PRO A 149 -6.42 -13.39 -1.88
CA PRO A 149 -6.06 -14.68 -2.44
C PRO A 149 -7.29 -15.45 -2.96
N ARG A 150 -7.22 -16.01 -4.16
CA ARG A 150 -8.36 -16.72 -4.80
C ARG A 150 -8.65 -18.13 -4.25
N TRP A 151 -7.74 -18.70 -3.48
CA TRP A 151 -7.89 -20.06 -2.93
C TRP A 151 -8.47 -20.11 -1.52
N VAL A 152 -8.81 -18.98 -0.94
CA VAL A 152 -9.40 -18.85 0.38
C VAL A 152 -10.91 -18.70 0.26
N SER A 153 -11.65 -19.17 1.26
CA SER A 153 -13.12 -19.13 1.28
C SER A 153 -13.64 -17.69 1.17
N ARG A 154 -14.63 -17.47 0.32
CA ARG A 154 -15.19 -16.14 0.02
C ARG A 154 -15.75 -15.42 1.24
N PRO A 155 -16.61 -16.05 2.06
CA PRO A 155 -17.16 -15.38 3.25
C PRO A 155 -16.10 -14.86 4.21
N TYR A 156 -14.99 -15.60 4.34
CA TYR A 156 -13.86 -15.16 5.17
C TYR A 156 -13.13 -13.95 4.57
N LEU A 157 -12.91 -13.93 3.26
CA LEU A 157 -12.28 -12.80 2.57
C LEU A 157 -13.17 -11.55 2.58
N GLU A 158 -14.48 -11.71 2.41
CA GLU A 158 -15.44 -10.61 2.50
C GLU A 158 -15.49 -9.98 3.89
N GLN A 159 -15.39 -10.79 4.94
CA GLN A 159 -15.23 -10.27 6.31
C GLN A 159 -13.96 -9.43 6.47
N MET A 160 -12.88 -9.80 5.79
CA MET A 160 -11.59 -9.10 5.90
C MET A 160 -11.49 -7.87 5.02
N PHE A 161 -11.98 -7.95 3.78
CA PHE A 161 -11.71 -6.96 2.73
C PHE A 161 -12.98 -6.25 2.23
N GLY A 162 -14.15 -6.66 2.73
CA GLY A 162 -15.45 -6.10 2.32
C GLY A 162 -16.02 -6.73 1.05
N PRO A 163 -17.14 -6.18 0.53
CA PRO A 163 -17.96 -6.81 -0.52
C PRO A 163 -17.31 -6.79 -1.92
N GLY A 164 -16.18 -6.13 -2.11
CA GLY A 164 -15.48 -6.06 -3.40
C GLY A 164 -14.63 -7.29 -3.76
N VAL A 165 -14.58 -8.31 -2.91
CA VAL A 165 -13.68 -9.47 -3.04
C VAL A 165 -13.89 -10.25 -4.33
N ASP A 166 -15.14 -10.59 -4.66
CA ASP A 166 -15.43 -11.41 -5.85
C ASP A 166 -15.07 -10.66 -7.13
N ALA A 167 -15.44 -9.39 -7.23
CA ALA A 167 -15.09 -8.55 -8.37
C ALA A 167 -13.57 -8.40 -8.54
N ALA A 168 -12.84 -8.20 -7.44
CA ALA A 168 -11.38 -8.11 -7.46
C ALA A 168 -10.75 -9.42 -7.95
N ILE A 169 -11.21 -10.57 -7.44
CA ILE A 169 -10.68 -11.88 -7.83
C ILE A 169 -11.02 -12.22 -9.28
N GLU A 170 -12.22 -11.90 -9.75
CA GLU A 170 -12.59 -12.08 -11.14
C GLU A 170 -11.69 -11.26 -12.07
N LYS A 171 -11.49 -9.98 -11.74
CA LYS A 171 -10.65 -9.07 -12.52
C LYS A 171 -9.21 -9.58 -12.66
N TYR A 172 -8.54 -9.95 -11.56
CA TYR A 172 -7.16 -10.40 -11.66
C TYR A 172 -7.01 -11.88 -12.10
N SER A 173 -8.08 -12.67 -12.08
CA SER A 173 -8.09 -14.03 -12.64
C SER A 173 -8.14 -14.04 -14.17
N ALA A 174 -8.59 -12.94 -14.78
CA ALA A 174 -8.54 -12.70 -16.22
C ALA A 174 -8.05 -11.26 -16.45
N PRO A 175 -6.78 -10.97 -16.11
CA PRO A 175 -6.26 -9.62 -16.13
C PRO A 175 -6.19 -9.07 -17.56
N ASP A 176 -6.56 -7.81 -17.72
CA ASP A 176 -6.35 -7.09 -18.95
C ASP A 176 -4.87 -6.71 -19.14
N ARG A 177 -4.55 -6.18 -20.29
CA ARG A 177 -3.18 -5.82 -20.68
C ARG A 177 -2.56 -4.79 -19.74
N GLU A 178 -3.33 -3.78 -19.33
CA GLU A 178 -2.87 -2.72 -18.42
C GLU A 178 -2.58 -3.27 -17.02
N LEU A 179 -3.47 -4.10 -16.48
CA LEU A 179 -3.26 -4.71 -15.17
C LEU A 179 -2.02 -5.61 -15.15
N LEU A 180 -1.81 -6.43 -16.20
CA LEU A 180 -0.60 -7.24 -16.32
C LEU A 180 0.67 -6.39 -16.33
N ALA A 181 0.66 -5.26 -17.05
CA ALA A 181 1.80 -4.35 -17.09
C ALA A 181 2.04 -3.72 -15.71
N VAL A 182 1.01 -3.21 -15.03
CA VAL A 182 1.15 -2.57 -13.72
C VAL A 182 1.65 -3.57 -12.66
N LEU A 183 1.22 -4.83 -12.71
CA LEU A 183 1.71 -5.87 -11.81
C LEU A 183 3.21 -6.16 -11.98
N GLN A 184 3.83 -5.82 -13.12
CA GLN A 184 5.27 -5.95 -13.29
C GLN A 184 6.08 -4.97 -12.43
N LEU A 185 5.46 -3.89 -11.88
CA LEU A 185 6.12 -2.94 -10.99
C LEU A 185 6.45 -3.52 -9.61
N PHE A 186 5.77 -4.61 -9.23
CA PHE A 186 5.99 -5.23 -7.92
C PHE A 186 7.42 -5.77 -7.82
N GLY A 187 8.17 -5.22 -6.84
CA GLY A 187 9.53 -5.64 -6.54
C GLY A 187 10.61 -5.31 -7.60
N LYS A 188 10.27 -4.53 -8.62
CA LYS A 188 11.25 -4.18 -9.67
C LYS A 188 12.27 -3.13 -9.25
N ASP A 189 11.88 -2.17 -8.40
CA ASP A 189 12.77 -1.11 -7.95
C ASP A 189 12.61 -0.88 -6.44
N GLN A 190 13.63 -0.31 -5.83
CA GLN A 190 13.61 0.15 -4.44
C GLN A 190 13.11 1.60 -4.31
N ARG A 191 12.93 2.32 -5.39
CA ARG A 191 12.40 3.69 -5.46
C ARG A 191 10.87 3.68 -5.56
N ILE A 192 10.25 4.80 -5.15
CA ILE A 192 8.80 4.97 -5.22
C ILE A 192 8.41 5.39 -6.63
N CYS A 193 7.60 4.56 -7.31
CA CYS A 193 7.04 4.87 -8.62
C CYS A 193 5.82 5.79 -8.45
N HIS A 194 5.90 7.00 -9.00
CA HIS A 194 4.82 7.98 -8.98
C HIS A 194 3.96 7.97 -10.24
N ARG A 195 4.56 7.64 -11.37
CA ARG A 195 3.90 7.57 -12.67
C ARG A 195 4.46 6.40 -13.47
N TYR A 196 3.62 5.75 -14.24
CA TYR A 196 4.05 4.74 -15.20
C TYR A 196 3.57 5.05 -16.62
N GLU A 197 4.26 4.48 -17.59
CA GLU A 197 3.91 4.45 -19.00
C GLU A 197 4.09 3.01 -19.51
N ILE A 198 3.20 2.59 -20.39
CA ILE A 198 3.27 1.27 -21.02
C ILE A 198 3.73 1.47 -22.46
N LYS A 199 4.85 0.84 -22.80
CA LYS A 199 5.27 0.67 -24.18
C LYS A 199 4.66 -0.61 -24.71
N GLU A 200 3.66 -0.45 -25.56
CA GLU A 200 2.97 -1.55 -26.19
C GLU A 200 3.88 -2.30 -27.17
N ALA A 201 3.82 -3.62 -27.12
CA ALA A 201 4.54 -4.51 -28.02
C ALA A 201 3.59 -5.50 -28.73
N PRO A 202 4.03 -6.12 -29.81
CA PRO A 202 3.24 -7.13 -30.51
C PRO A 202 2.87 -8.30 -29.61
N LYS A 203 1.80 -8.99 -29.98
CA LYS A 203 1.42 -10.26 -29.36
C LYS A 203 2.53 -11.30 -29.53
N VAL A 204 2.91 -11.95 -28.42
CA VAL A 204 3.92 -13.00 -28.41
C VAL A 204 3.30 -14.39 -28.33
N PHE A 205 2.24 -14.52 -27.53
CA PHE A 205 1.62 -15.80 -27.25
C PHE A 205 0.12 -15.66 -27.03
N GLU A 206 -0.60 -16.69 -27.44
CA GLU A 206 -2.04 -16.79 -27.23
C GLU A 206 -2.40 -18.22 -26.85
N THR A 207 -3.22 -18.39 -25.85
CA THR A 207 -3.72 -19.70 -25.41
C THR A 207 -5.13 -19.59 -24.89
N GLU A 208 -5.83 -20.72 -24.86
CA GLU A 208 -7.13 -20.84 -24.23
C GLU A 208 -7.06 -21.84 -23.08
N VAL A 209 -7.53 -21.40 -21.90
CA VAL A 209 -7.57 -22.23 -20.70
C VAL A 209 -8.98 -22.18 -20.13
N ARG A 210 -9.64 -23.33 -20.04
CA ARG A 210 -11.01 -23.48 -19.52
C ARG A 210 -12.02 -22.53 -20.19
N GLY A 211 -11.96 -22.40 -21.53
CA GLY A 211 -12.84 -21.53 -22.31
C GLY A 211 -12.54 -20.04 -22.19
N LYS A 212 -11.44 -19.66 -21.53
CA LYS A 212 -10.96 -18.27 -21.48
C LYS A 212 -9.72 -18.10 -22.33
N LYS A 213 -9.76 -17.11 -23.22
CA LYS A 213 -8.66 -16.74 -24.11
C LYS A 213 -7.68 -15.85 -23.36
N PHE A 214 -6.40 -16.21 -23.34
CA PHE A 214 -5.31 -15.44 -22.78
C PHE A 214 -4.36 -15.02 -23.89
N VAL A 215 -4.09 -13.73 -23.95
CA VAL A 215 -3.17 -13.13 -24.92
C VAL A 215 -2.03 -12.46 -24.15
N MET A 216 -0.81 -12.83 -24.45
CA MET A 216 0.37 -12.22 -23.88
C MET A 216 1.06 -11.29 -24.87
N HIS A 217 1.41 -10.12 -24.40
CA HIS A 217 2.19 -9.11 -25.10
C HIS A 217 3.54 -8.93 -24.42
N ASN A 218 4.57 -8.60 -25.16
CA ASN A 218 5.89 -8.31 -24.59
C ASN A 218 5.99 -6.82 -24.19
N ASP A 219 4.96 -6.32 -23.52
CA ASP A 219 4.89 -4.93 -23.09
C ASP A 219 5.97 -4.61 -22.06
N THR A 220 6.54 -3.43 -22.19
CA THR A 220 7.50 -2.91 -21.24
C THR A 220 6.85 -1.78 -20.45
N ILE A 221 6.89 -1.88 -19.12
CA ILE A 221 6.48 -0.78 -18.25
C ILE A 221 7.68 0.10 -17.93
N ILE A 222 7.46 1.41 -17.98
CA ILE A 222 8.44 2.42 -17.58
C ILE A 222 7.89 3.14 -16.37
N GLY A 223 8.66 3.14 -15.28
CA GLY A 223 8.31 3.85 -14.06
C GLY A 223 9.11 5.14 -13.88
N TYR A 224 8.47 6.15 -13.32
CA TYR A 224 9.08 7.46 -13.05
C TYR A 224 8.90 7.83 -11.58
N ALA A 225 9.95 8.41 -10.99
CA ALA A 225 9.92 9.03 -9.67
C ALA A 225 9.14 10.37 -9.71
N LYS A 226 8.95 11.00 -8.54
CA LYS A 226 8.23 12.28 -8.41
C LYS A 226 8.89 13.42 -9.22
N ASP A 227 10.19 13.40 -9.31
CA ASP A 227 11.00 14.37 -10.07
C ASP A 227 11.04 14.12 -11.58
N GLY A 228 10.32 13.10 -12.06
CA GLY A 228 10.32 12.69 -13.46
C GLY A 228 11.49 11.80 -13.88
N THR A 229 12.41 11.49 -12.96
CA THR A 229 13.52 10.57 -13.25
C THR A 229 13.00 9.19 -13.54
N LYS A 230 13.46 8.59 -14.64
CA LYS A 230 13.16 7.19 -14.97
C LYS A 230 13.82 6.27 -13.93
N ILE A 231 13.04 5.33 -13.39
CA ILE A 231 13.48 4.40 -12.33
C ILE A 231 13.37 2.92 -12.73
N ILE A 232 12.61 2.63 -13.79
CA ILE A 232 12.45 1.30 -14.39
C ILE A 232 12.49 1.43 -15.90
#